data_af6d9c7c75a0efa9fc8c118cbc62399e
#
_entry.id   af6d9c7c75a0efa9fc8c118cbc62399e
#
_cell.length_a   1.000
_cell.length_b   1.000
_cell.length_c   1.000
_cell.angle_alpha   90.00
_cell.angle_beta   90.00
_cell.angle_gamma   90.00
#
_symmetry.space_group_name_H-M   'P 1'
#
loop_
_entity.id
_entity.type
_entity.pdbx_description
1 polymer ?
#
loop_
_entity_poly.entity_id
_entity_poly.type
_entity_poly.pdbx_seq_one_letter_code
_entity_poly.pdbx_strand_id
1 'polypeptide(L)'
;MQIRDIDVTGKQSGRYGSLATLGEVQLYGEGYPVSVWAYSPPISLTDARGEFIRKTLPKISWDGDVIIRDVDPVSGESVERIEPLANHPDVRLQVQTRTSDQTDTNYTYYEVVEIAGAEERQEVTKEVYDDLVVSWLAWDIWQTLPDNKRHKSRKDDDGDGVTDEDPIDLIDNDGDGLIDEDGKKLRRAPRSSYDRDGELAFVGWSEWSESYASTGGINEATITSPNPRKFLQIRVNISSEDPFKTARVSEIRVDLAPPLSLELAGELALLTDEGKGRPVTELVSSPIDYIAPTGVDPLSAQSFSYFIRAAAPDPADVTVRDGFDEILIVTPLASQLRGVRLGTVSTSESASLADPNATLTTAVQTNFTDFYGKSDDGVFRNESGDELVVMAASSDSLWLRFSDSINGGLRGSRHALVEVQFESQSFREGIEFGSFVRSSEGEEGVFQRVDTASKDATELVESSTARVSLMALSKDLIQDVNMGSFITPNGDGINDELIVQFALLKVIEDRPLNVEIFDLSGSMVGRGSGKSALGMVGAQEFSWDGRDFSGALVPPGMYICRIVVEADQGDSELVRIVNVAY
;
A
#
# COMPACT_ATOMS: atom_id res chain seq x y z
N MET A 1 -32.02 -17.32 -17.22
CA MET A 1 -31.77 -15.88 -17.44
C MET A 1 -32.67 -15.41 -18.58
N GLN A 2 -33.64 -14.55 -18.34
CA GLN A 2 -34.48 -13.97 -19.38
C GLN A 2 -34.13 -12.49 -19.49
N ILE A 3 -33.65 -12.07 -20.68
CA ILE A 3 -33.47 -10.64 -21.00
C ILE A 3 -34.85 -10.10 -21.34
N ARG A 4 -35.41 -9.21 -20.53
CA ARG A 4 -36.80 -8.70 -20.72
C ARG A 4 -36.88 -7.36 -21.42
N ASP A 5 -35.91 -6.49 -21.23
CA ASP A 5 -35.83 -5.17 -21.86
C ASP A 5 -34.42 -4.84 -22.29
N ILE A 6 -34.26 -4.35 -23.50
CA ILE A 6 -33.03 -3.78 -24.01
C ILE A 6 -33.36 -2.36 -24.45
N ASP A 7 -32.84 -1.36 -23.76
CA ASP A 7 -32.96 0.03 -24.22
C ASP A 7 -31.80 0.33 -25.18
N VAL A 8 -32.16 0.60 -26.42
CA VAL A 8 -31.18 0.91 -27.48
C VAL A 8 -31.30 2.39 -27.80
N THR A 9 -30.46 3.20 -27.16
CA THR A 9 -30.33 4.61 -27.52
C THR A 9 -29.34 4.78 -28.66
N GLY A 10 -29.85 5.04 -29.86
CA GLY A 10 -29.02 5.30 -31.05
C GLY A 10 -29.18 6.72 -31.56
N LYS A 11 -28.10 7.45 -31.79
CA LYS A 11 -28.09 8.64 -32.62
C LYS A 11 -27.96 8.24 -34.09
N GLN A 12 -28.94 8.61 -34.93
CA GLN A 12 -28.79 8.52 -36.38
C GLN A 12 -27.77 9.52 -36.87
N SER A 13 -26.58 9.06 -37.29
CA SER A 13 -25.73 9.87 -38.15
C SER A 13 -26.05 9.54 -39.60
N GLY A 14 -26.62 10.50 -40.31
CA GLY A 14 -26.99 10.33 -41.71
C GLY A 14 -25.77 10.07 -42.59
N ARG A 15 -25.69 8.90 -43.15
CA ARG A 15 -25.05 8.35 -44.36
C ARG A 15 -24.48 6.93 -44.20
N TYR A 16 -24.33 6.43 -43.01
CA TYR A 16 -23.86 5.05 -42.80
C TYR A 16 -24.78 4.42 -41.75
N GLY A 17 -25.61 3.52 -42.14
CA GLY A 17 -26.63 2.86 -41.39
C GLY A 17 -26.50 2.87 -39.87
N SER A 18 -27.64 2.92 -39.20
CA SER A 18 -27.72 2.94 -37.74
C SER A 18 -26.84 1.85 -37.10
N LEU A 19 -25.70 2.25 -36.55
CA LEU A 19 -25.02 1.44 -35.55
C LEU A 19 -25.82 1.56 -34.25
N ALA A 20 -26.57 0.52 -33.91
CA ALA A 20 -27.15 0.40 -32.60
C ALA A 20 -26.02 0.21 -31.59
N THR A 21 -25.72 1.26 -30.82
CA THR A 21 -24.88 1.14 -29.63
C THR A 21 -25.75 0.72 -28.47
N LEU A 22 -25.48 -0.45 -27.89
CA LEU A 22 -26.04 -0.83 -26.60
C LEU A 22 -25.46 0.15 -25.55
N GLY A 23 -26.27 1.08 -25.06
CA GLY A 23 -25.86 2.01 -24.01
C GLY A 23 -25.84 1.33 -22.63
N GLU A 24 -26.82 0.46 -22.36
CA GLU A 24 -26.96 -0.26 -21.09
C GLU A 24 -27.68 -1.58 -21.32
N VAL A 25 -27.22 -2.65 -20.68
CA VAL A 25 -27.92 -3.92 -20.57
C VAL A 25 -28.29 -4.14 -19.11
N GLN A 26 -29.55 -4.00 -18.79
CA GLN A 26 -30.07 -4.31 -17.47
C GLN A 26 -30.54 -5.77 -17.43
N LEU A 27 -29.95 -6.56 -16.55
CA LEU A 27 -30.31 -7.95 -16.33
C LEU A 27 -31.12 -8.04 -15.03
N TYR A 28 -32.40 -8.35 -15.20
CA TYR A 28 -33.31 -8.58 -14.07
C TYR A 28 -33.35 -10.07 -13.75
N GLY A 29 -33.04 -10.42 -12.51
CA GLY A 29 -33.15 -11.76 -11.96
C GLY A 29 -33.94 -11.76 -10.66
N GLU A 30 -34.43 -12.91 -10.26
CA GLU A 30 -35.01 -13.09 -8.92
C GLU A 30 -33.82 -13.27 -7.95
N GLY A 31 -33.45 -12.22 -7.18
CA GLY A 31 -32.42 -12.31 -6.18
C GLY A 31 -31.39 -11.16 -6.24
N TYR A 32 -30.43 -11.24 -5.35
CA TYR A 32 -29.34 -10.29 -5.24
C TYR A 32 -28.17 -10.66 -6.16
N PRO A 33 -27.37 -9.69 -6.62
CA PRO A 33 -26.14 -9.97 -7.36
C PRO A 33 -25.16 -10.81 -6.54
N VAL A 34 -24.43 -11.71 -7.20
CA VAL A 34 -23.40 -12.55 -6.56
C VAL A 34 -22.28 -11.71 -5.94
N SER A 35 -21.93 -10.59 -6.57
CA SER A 35 -20.93 -9.67 -6.05
C SER A 35 -21.22 -8.24 -6.50
N VAL A 36 -21.06 -7.28 -5.59
CA VAL A 36 -21.25 -5.86 -5.84
C VAL A 36 -20.13 -5.07 -5.16
N TRP A 37 -19.60 -4.08 -5.87
CA TRP A 37 -18.69 -3.09 -5.31
C TRP A 37 -19.40 -1.76 -5.10
N ALA A 38 -19.29 -1.22 -3.90
CA ALA A 38 -19.71 0.13 -3.57
C ALA A 38 -18.49 0.99 -3.23
N TYR A 39 -18.49 2.25 -3.66
CA TYR A 39 -17.40 3.19 -3.45
C TYR A 39 -17.91 4.44 -2.74
N SER A 40 -17.18 4.92 -1.73
CA SER A 40 -17.44 6.25 -1.19
C SER A 40 -17.00 7.31 -2.19
N PRO A 41 -17.56 8.53 -2.16
CA PRO A 41 -16.87 9.67 -2.73
C PRO A 41 -15.53 9.88 -2.00
N PRO A 42 -14.59 10.64 -2.57
CA PRO A 42 -13.41 11.09 -1.85
C PRO A 42 -13.80 11.83 -0.57
N ILE A 43 -13.22 11.42 0.55
CA ILE A 43 -13.45 12.02 1.87
C ILE A 43 -12.29 12.96 2.15
N SER A 44 -12.57 14.25 2.24
CA SER A 44 -11.58 15.28 2.54
C SER A 44 -11.42 15.44 4.04
N LEU A 45 -10.17 15.40 4.51
CA LEU A 45 -9.84 15.63 5.92
C LEU A 45 -9.46 17.11 6.07
N THR A 46 -10.30 17.84 6.78
CA THR A 46 -10.16 19.29 6.93
C THR A 46 -10.07 19.70 8.41
N ASP A 47 -9.49 20.86 8.64
CA ASP A 47 -9.56 21.54 9.94
C ASP A 47 -10.90 22.30 10.11
N ALA A 48 -11.04 22.98 11.22
CA ALA A 48 -12.23 23.80 11.52
C ALA A 48 -12.42 25.00 10.56
N ARG A 49 -11.41 25.34 9.75
CA ARG A 49 -11.46 26.42 8.75
C ARG A 49 -11.77 25.89 7.36
N GLY A 50 -11.82 24.56 7.19
CA GLY A 50 -12.03 23.91 5.91
C GLY A 50 -10.76 23.70 5.09
N GLU A 51 -9.58 23.96 5.66
CA GLU A 51 -8.31 23.69 5.01
C GLU A 51 -7.99 22.19 5.05
N PHE A 52 -7.44 21.67 3.94
CA PHE A 52 -7.05 20.26 3.86
C PHE A 52 -5.83 19.99 4.75
N ILE A 53 -6.01 19.15 5.75
CA ILE A 53 -4.95 18.78 6.69
C ILE A 53 -4.69 17.28 6.67
N ARG A 54 -3.44 16.90 6.95
CA ARG A 54 -3.07 15.49 7.13
C ARG A 54 -3.58 14.98 8.46
N LYS A 55 -4.18 13.78 8.44
CA LYS A 55 -4.61 13.04 9.63
C LYS A 55 -4.04 11.64 9.59
N THR A 56 -3.68 11.13 10.76
CA THR A 56 -3.44 9.71 10.96
C THR A 56 -4.78 8.99 11.01
N LEU A 57 -4.85 7.85 10.35
CA LEU A 57 -6.01 6.98 10.23
C LEU A 57 -5.70 5.66 10.93
N PRO A 58 -5.86 5.57 12.27
CA PRO A 58 -5.42 4.38 13.01
C PRO A 58 -6.26 3.16 12.70
N LYS A 59 -7.58 3.35 12.62
CA LYS A 59 -8.53 2.25 12.67
C LYS A 59 -9.76 2.52 11.81
N ILE A 60 -10.30 1.45 11.25
CA ILE A 60 -11.60 1.41 10.60
C ILE A 60 -12.45 0.33 11.26
N SER A 61 -13.72 0.63 11.47
CA SER A 61 -14.70 -0.34 11.94
C SER A 61 -15.99 -0.24 11.13
N TRP A 62 -16.73 -1.33 11.07
CA TRP A 62 -17.99 -1.37 10.29
C TRP A 62 -19.03 -2.24 10.94
N ASP A 63 -20.29 -1.85 10.79
CA ASP A 63 -21.44 -2.63 11.18
C ASP A 63 -22.17 -3.14 9.93
N GLY A 64 -22.53 -4.41 9.94
CA GLY A 64 -23.23 -5.03 8.83
C GLY A 64 -24.09 -6.20 9.25
N ASP A 65 -25.17 -6.37 8.52
CA ASP A 65 -26.15 -7.44 8.67
C ASP A 65 -26.33 -8.18 7.35
N VAL A 66 -26.97 -9.34 7.40
CA VAL A 66 -27.43 -10.07 6.22
C VAL A 66 -28.92 -9.83 6.03
N ILE A 67 -29.31 -9.46 4.83
CA ILE A 67 -30.69 -9.42 4.39
C ILE A 67 -30.99 -10.74 3.68
N ILE A 68 -32.00 -11.44 4.16
CA ILE A 68 -32.48 -12.69 3.60
C ILE A 68 -33.88 -12.45 3.02
N ARG A 69 -34.06 -12.80 1.75
CA ARG A 69 -35.33 -12.70 1.06
C ARG A 69 -35.98 -14.08 1.01
N ASP A 70 -36.99 -14.27 1.82
CA ASP A 70 -37.86 -15.45 1.78
C ASP A 70 -38.98 -15.21 0.77
N VAL A 71 -39.09 -16.04 -0.26
CA VAL A 71 -40.13 -15.95 -1.27
C VAL A 71 -41.14 -17.06 -1.01
N ASP A 72 -42.41 -16.69 -0.79
CA ASP A 72 -43.50 -17.66 -0.68
C ASP A 72 -43.70 -18.38 -2.03
N PRO A 73 -43.52 -19.70 -2.09
CA PRO A 73 -43.58 -20.43 -3.35
C PRO A 73 -44.99 -20.48 -3.96
N VAL A 74 -46.02 -20.11 -3.21
CA VAL A 74 -47.43 -20.18 -3.66
C VAL A 74 -47.93 -18.80 -4.10
N SER A 75 -47.70 -17.76 -3.30
CA SER A 75 -48.13 -16.39 -3.58
C SER A 75 -47.14 -15.59 -4.40
N GLY A 76 -45.87 -15.97 -4.40
CA GLY A 76 -44.77 -15.17 -4.98
C GLY A 76 -44.44 -13.92 -4.17
N GLU A 77 -45.06 -13.70 -3.01
CA GLU A 77 -44.73 -12.59 -2.14
C GLU A 77 -43.37 -12.81 -1.47
N SER A 78 -42.58 -11.76 -1.41
CA SER A 78 -41.28 -11.80 -0.75
C SER A 78 -41.29 -11.03 0.57
N VAL A 79 -40.67 -11.62 1.61
CA VAL A 79 -40.48 -10.99 2.90
C VAL A 79 -38.96 -10.94 3.18
N GLU A 80 -38.49 -9.78 3.54
CA GLU A 80 -37.08 -9.60 3.93
C GLU A 80 -36.93 -9.68 5.45
N ARG A 81 -35.98 -10.46 5.91
CA ARG A 81 -35.55 -10.51 7.31
C ARG A 81 -34.07 -10.18 7.44
N ILE A 82 -33.69 -9.65 8.57
CA ILE A 82 -32.32 -9.20 8.86
C ILE A 82 -31.73 -10.09 9.94
N GLU A 83 -30.54 -10.60 9.70
CA GLU A 83 -29.80 -11.44 10.64
C GLU A 83 -28.34 -10.96 10.77
N PRO A 84 -27.67 -11.25 11.91
CA PRO A 84 -26.26 -10.90 12.08
C PRO A 84 -25.36 -11.58 11.03
N LEU A 85 -24.43 -10.83 10.45
CA LEU A 85 -23.48 -11.32 9.44
C LEU A 85 -22.68 -12.54 9.93
N ALA A 86 -22.34 -12.59 11.21
CA ALA A 86 -21.57 -13.69 11.80
C ALA A 86 -22.23 -15.08 11.67
N ASN A 87 -23.55 -15.12 11.45
CA ASN A 87 -24.30 -16.36 11.28
C ASN A 87 -24.33 -16.88 9.84
N HIS A 88 -23.76 -16.13 8.90
CA HIS A 88 -23.87 -16.39 7.46
C HIS A 88 -22.48 -16.40 6.79
N PRO A 89 -21.73 -17.50 6.88
CA PRO A 89 -20.39 -17.61 6.27
C PRO A 89 -20.43 -17.61 4.72
N ASP A 90 -21.59 -17.85 4.13
CA ASP A 90 -21.89 -17.79 2.70
C ASP A 90 -22.04 -16.34 2.18
N VAL A 91 -22.11 -15.36 3.08
CA VAL A 91 -22.15 -13.92 2.74
C VAL A 91 -20.87 -13.25 3.25
N ARG A 92 -20.18 -12.56 2.37
CA ARG A 92 -18.90 -11.89 2.69
C ARG A 92 -19.05 -10.39 2.51
N LEU A 93 -18.48 -9.67 3.47
CA LEU A 93 -18.35 -8.22 3.47
C LEU A 93 -16.87 -7.89 3.59
N GLN A 94 -16.29 -7.27 2.56
CA GLN A 94 -14.89 -6.89 2.51
C GLN A 94 -14.78 -5.38 2.39
N VAL A 95 -14.01 -4.77 3.27
CA VAL A 95 -13.76 -3.32 3.29
C VAL A 95 -12.33 -3.05 2.90
N GLN A 96 -12.10 -2.06 2.05
CA GLN A 96 -10.77 -1.62 1.63
C GLN A 96 -10.70 -0.10 1.62
N THR A 97 -9.50 0.42 1.83
CA THR A 97 -9.24 1.87 1.82
C THR A 97 -8.12 2.21 0.84
N ARG A 98 -8.08 3.45 0.41
CA ARG A 98 -6.94 4.08 -0.24
C ARG A 98 -6.87 5.55 0.16
N THR A 99 -5.70 6.14 0.04
CA THR A 99 -5.44 7.51 0.52
C THR A 99 -4.68 8.33 -0.51
N SER A 100 -4.79 9.65 -0.41
CA SER A 100 -4.04 10.60 -1.23
C SER A 100 -3.74 11.90 -0.47
N ASP A 101 -2.71 12.61 -0.91
CA ASP A 101 -2.39 13.98 -0.49
C ASP A 101 -2.64 15.02 -1.59
N GLN A 102 -2.95 14.56 -2.78
CA GLN A 102 -2.91 15.39 -3.98
C GLN A 102 -4.30 15.66 -4.51
N THR A 103 -4.48 16.88 -4.94
CA THR A 103 -5.63 17.29 -5.73
C THR A 103 -5.13 18.02 -6.95
N ASP A 104 -5.89 17.92 -8.01
CA ASP A 104 -5.74 18.73 -9.21
C ASP A 104 -7.07 19.40 -9.51
N THR A 105 -7.10 20.32 -10.43
CA THR A 105 -8.33 20.94 -10.87
C THR A 105 -8.56 20.63 -12.34
N ASN A 106 -9.57 19.83 -12.61
CA ASN A 106 -10.05 19.62 -13.97
C ASN A 106 -10.86 20.84 -14.38
N TYR A 107 -10.41 21.50 -15.44
CA TYR A 107 -11.11 22.64 -15.97
C TYR A 107 -11.93 22.26 -17.20
N THR A 108 -13.21 22.62 -17.17
CA THR A 108 -14.05 22.70 -18.37
C THR A 108 -14.02 24.14 -18.85
N TYR A 109 -13.66 24.33 -20.10
CA TYR A 109 -13.42 25.63 -20.69
C TYR A 109 -14.59 26.04 -21.56
N TYR A 110 -14.96 27.31 -21.50
CA TYR A 110 -16.10 27.85 -22.22
C TYR A 110 -15.75 29.15 -22.96
N GLU A 111 -16.29 29.28 -24.17
CA GLU A 111 -16.51 30.56 -24.82
C GLU A 111 -17.89 31.07 -24.41
N VAL A 112 -17.97 32.31 -24.01
CA VAL A 112 -19.24 32.96 -23.70
C VAL A 112 -19.63 33.86 -24.89
N VAL A 113 -20.69 33.47 -25.56
CA VAL A 113 -21.20 34.19 -26.76
C VAL A 113 -22.55 34.83 -26.47
N GLU A 114 -22.80 35.97 -27.05
CA GLU A 114 -24.11 36.64 -26.96
C GLU A 114 -25.01 36.17 -28.12
N ILE A 115 -26.06 35.44 -27.81
CA ILE A 115 -27.06 34.98 -28.78
C ILE A 115 -28.40 35.64 -28.45
N ALA A 116 -28.90 36.43 -29.36
CA ALA A 116 -30.19 37.14 -29.24
C ALA A 116 -30.32 38.02 -27.97
N GLY A 117 -29.22 38.56 -27.47
CA GLY A 117 -29.17 39.40 -26.26
C GLY A 117 -29.06 38.65 -24.95
N ALA A 118 -28.80 37.35 -25.00
CA ALA A 118 -28.50 36.51 -23.84
C ALA A 118 -27.09 35.91 -23.97
N GLU A 119 -26.36 35.87 -22.86
CA GLU A 119 -25.06 35.20 -22.80
C GLU A 119 -25.28 33.71 -22.75
N GLU A 120 -24.60 32.97 -23.61
CA GLU A 120 -24.62 31.51 -23.66
C GLU A 120 -23.20 30.98 -23.60
N ARG A 121 -22.96 29.99 -22.71
CA ARG A 121 -21.67 29.31 -22.53
C ARG A 121 -21.62 28.10 -23.49
N GLN A 122 -20.61 28.10 -24.36
CA GLN A 122 -20.32 26.98 -25.26
C GLN A 122 -19.01 26.32 -24.83
N GLU A 123 -19.04 25.02 -24.59
CA GLU A 123 -17.84 24.25 -24.23
C GLU A 123 -16.85 24.25 -25.38
N VAL A 124 -15.57 24.56 -25.07
CA VAL A 124 -14.47 24.65 -26.02
C VAL A 124 -13.25 23.89 -25.55
N THR A 125 -12.31 23.62 -26.43
CA THR A 125 -11.03 23.02 -26.04
C THR A 125 -10.14 24.02 -25.30
N LYS A 126 -9.15 23.50 -24.56
CA LYS A 126 -8.18 24.34 -23.85
C LYS A 126 -7.45 25.30 -24.80
N GLU A 127 -7.09 24.86 -26.01
CA GLU A 127 -6.42 25.67 -27.00
C GLU A 127 -7.28 26.87 -27.45
N VAL A 128 -8.57 26.63 -27.69
CA VAL A 128 -9.51 27.70 -28.03
C VAL A 128 -9.69 28.67 -26.87
N TYR A 129 -9.79 28.14 -25.65
CA TYR A 129 -9.88 28.97 -24.45
C TYR A 129 -8.62 29.83 -24.25
N ASP A 130 -7.43 29.26 -24.37
CA ASP A 130 -6.17 29.99 -24.24
C ASP A 130 -6.07 31.09 -25.28
N ASP A 131 -6.51 30.82 -26.50
CA ASP A 131 -6.62 31.84 -27.56
C ASP A 131 -7.61 32.98 -27.23
N LEU A 132 -8.74 32.62 -26.59
CA LEU A 132 -9.70 33.65 -26.14
C LEU A 132 -9.12 34.50 -25.01
N VAL A 133 -8.45 33.88 -24.03
CA VAL A 133 -7.78 34.58 -22.93
C VAL A 133 -6.74 35.55 -23.45
N VAL A 134 -5.87 35.13 -24.35
CA VAL A 134 -4.84 36.00 -24.95
C VAL A 134 -5.50 37.15 -25.71
N SER A 135 -6.50 36.85 -26.52
CA SER A 135 -7.22 37.89 -27.29
C SER A 135 -7.88 38.92 -26.37
N TRP A 136 -8.46 38.48 -25.25
CA TRP A 136 -9.11 39.35 -24.29
C TRP A 136 -8.11 40.23 -23.53
N LEU A 137 -7.02 39.65 -23.06
CA LEU A 137 -5.94 40.39 -22.40
C LEU A 137 -5.32 41.42 -23.32
N ALA A 138 -5.11 41.06 -24.57
CA ALA A 138 -4.59 42.00 -25.55
C ALA A 138 -5.59 43.12 -25.86
N TRP A 139 -6.89 42.84 -25.94
CA TRP A 139 -7.93 43.85 -26.09
C TRP A 139 -7.92 44.83 -24.92
N ASP A 140 -7.78 44.38 -23.70
CA ASP A 140 -7.69 45.24 -22.52
C ASP A 140 -6.45 46.14 -22.57
N ILE A 141 -5.31 45.58 -22.95
CA ILE A 141 -4.08 46.35 -23.17
C ILE A 141 -4.29 47.38 -24.28
N TRP A 142 -4.85 46.97 -25.41
CA TRP A 142 -5.11 47.85 -26.54
C TRP A 142 -6.06 48.98 -26.17
N GLN A 143 -7.09 48.73 -25.35
CA GLN A 143 -8.00 49.80 -24.88
C GLN A 143 -7.32 50.83 -23.98
N THR A 144 -6.26 50.44 -23.28
CA THR A 144 -5.49 51.33 -22.40
C THR A 144 -4.49 52.21 -23.16
N LEU A 145 -4.20 51.89 -24.41
CA LEU A 145 -3.31 52.67 -25.22
C LEU A 145 -3.92 54.03 -25.55
N PRO A 146 -3.11 55.13 -25.65
CA PRO A 146 -3.56 56.39 -26.16
C PRO A 146 -4.12 56.27 -27.59
N ASP A 147 -5.12 57.06 -27.94
CA ASP A 147 -5.78 56.98 -29.26
C ASP A 147 -4.82 57.11 -30.44
N ASN A 148 -3.72 57.85 -30.29
CA ASN A 148 -2.67 57.96 -31.29
C ASN A 148 -1.72 56.77 -31.40
N LYS A 149 -1.86 55.81 -30.52
CA LYS A 149 -1.10 54.55 -30.53
C LYS A 149 -1.99 53.31 -30.76
N ARG A 150 -3.28 53.54 -31.02
CA ARG A 150 -4.20 52.44 -31.38
C ARG A 150 -4.25 52.31 -32.88
N HIS A 151 -3.68 51.24 -33.41
CA HIS A 151 -3.75 50.96 -34.84
C HIS A 151 -5.11 50.38 -35.23
N LYS A 152 -5.57 50.80 -36.42
CA LYS A 152 -6.80 50.28 -37.00
C LYS A 152 -6.48 49.02 -37.80
N SER A 153 -7.35 48.03 -37.70
CA SER A 153 -7.20 46.78 -38.45
C SER A 153 -7.06 47.02 -39.95
N ARG A 154 -6.26 46.18 -40.60
CA ARG A 154 -5.96 46.22 -42.04
C ARG A 154 -5.29 47.53 -42.46
N LYS A 155 -4.45 48.02 -41.63
CA LYS A 155 -3.59 49.15 -41.96
C LYS A 155 -2.19 48.60 -42.18
N ASP A 156 -1.57 49.01 -43.22
CA ASP A 156 -0.15 48.85 -43.49
C ASP A 156 0.52 50.06 -42.82
N ASP A 157 1.10 49.85 -41.63
CA ASP A 157 1.55 50.93 -40.76
C ASP A 157 2.96 51.39 -41.09
N ASP A 158 3.79 50.50 -41.68
CA ASP A 158 5.14 50.81 -42.13
C ASP A 158 5.23 51.07 -43.65
N GLY A 159 4.19 50.72 -44.42
CA GLY A 159 4.09 50.99 -45.83
C GLY A 159 4.76 49.98 -46.74
N ASP A 160 5.01 48.78 -46.25
CA ASP A 160 5.67 47.68 -46.99
C ASP A 160 4.69 46.86 -47.86
N GLY A 161 3.39 47.06 -47.69
CA GLY A 161 2.31 46.34 -48.43
C GLY A 161 1.76 45.13 -47.73
N VAL A 162 2.24 44.78 -46.54
CA VAL A 162 1.67 43.80 -45.66
C VAL A 162 0.76 44.51 -44.65
N THR A 163 -0.18 43.80 -44.04
CA THR A 163 -1.10 44.40 -43.06
C THR A 163 -1.26 43.49 -41.88
N ASP A 164 -1.29 44.04 -40.68
CA ASP A 164 -1.51 43.28 -39.46
C ASP A 164 -0.39 42.30 -39.17
N GLU A 165 0.90 42.67 -39.26
CA GLU A 165 2.06 41.82 -39.16
C GLU A 165 2.72 41.75 -37.78
N ASP A 166 2.26 42.56 -36.82
CA ASP A 166 2.77 42.52 -35.44
C ASP A 166 1.87 41.69 -34.50
N PRO A 167 2.03 40.38 -34.52
CA PRO A 167 1.26 39.49 -33.66
C PRO A 167 1.66 39.65 -32.20
N ILE A 168 0.78 39.21 -31.28
CA ILE A 168 1.02 39.27 -29.82
C ILE A 168 2.06 38.26 -29.41
N ASP A 169 3.35 38.66 -29.38
CA ASP A 169 4.46 37.83 -28.94
C ASP A 169 5.53 38.60 -28.15
N LEU A 170 5.24 39.82 -27.76
CA LEU A 170 6.13 40.77 -27.07
C LEU A 170 7.36 41.19 -27.90
N ILE A 171 7.27 41.09 -29.21
CA ILE A 171 8.30 41.49 -30.16
C ILE A 171 7.67 42.54 -31.08
N ASP A 172 8.42 43.58 -31.44
CA ASP A 172 8.10 44.52 -32.51
C ASP A 172 8.45 43.79 -33.83
N ASN A 173 7.45 43.19 -34.49
CA ASN A 173 7.66 42.36 -35.66
C ASN A 173 7.69 43.13 -36.97
N ASP A 174 7.07 44.32 -37.00
CA ASP A 174 7.02 45.22 -38.19
C ASP A 174 8.05 46.36 -38.13
N GLY A 175 8.69 46.58 -36.97
CA GLY A 175 9.75 47.53 -36.80
C GLY A 175 9.30 48.98 -36.66
N ASP A 176 8.03 49.25 -36.39
CA ASP A 176 7.47 50.61 -36.24
C ASP A 176 7.76 51.21 -34.85
N GLY A 177 8.29 50.43 -33.93
CA GLY A 177 8.65 50.82 -32.57
C GLY A 177 7.52 50.67 -31.56
N LEU A 178 6.44 50.05 -31.93
CA LEU A 178 5.40 49.56 -31.05
C LEU A 178 5.58 48.03 -30.84
N ILE A 179 4.86 47.45 -29.94
CA ILE A 179 4.93 46.03 -29.63
C ILE A 179 3.50 45.52 -29.54
N ASP A 180 3.21 44.39 -30.22
CA ASP A 180 1.94 43.67 -30.13
C ASP A 180 0.69 44.50 -30.54
N GLU A 181 0.78 45.48 -31.39
CA GLU A 181 -0.34 46.35 -31.71
C GLU A 181 -1.32 45.79 -32.74
N ASP A 182 -0.88 44.82 -33.53
CA ASP A 182 -1.67 44.25 -34.61
C ASP A 182 -2.42 42.97 -34.29
N GLY A 183 -2.53 42.59 -33.06
CA GLY A 183 -3.16 41.35 -32.64
C GLY A 183 -4.47 41.05 -33.35
N LYS A 184 -4.44 40.10 -34.29
CA LYS A 184 -5.56 39.76 -35.20
C LYS A 184 -6.86 39.43 -34.47
N LYS A 185 -6.78 38.94 -33.27
CA LYS A 185 -7.94 38.55 -32.45
C LYS A 185 -8.56 39.72 -31.69
N LEU A 186 -7.83 40.81 -31.48
CA LEU A 186 -8.27 41.99 -30.76
C LEU A 186 -9.48 42.70 -31.39
N ARG A 187 -9.72 42.49 -32.66
CA ARG A 187 -10.69 43.21 -33.45
C ARG A 187 -12.04 42.53 -33.59
N ARG A 188 -12.12 41.29 -33.22
CA ARG A 188 -13.36 40.49 -33.34
C ARG A 188 -13.97 40.10 -32.01
N ALA A 189 -13.36 40.49 -30.91
CA ALA A 189 -13.74 40.08 -29.57
C ALA A 189 -14.73 40.99 -28.80
N PRO A 190 -15.45 41.98 -29.38
CA PRO A 190 -16.42 42.71 -28.57
C PRO A 190 -17.68 41.89 -28.21
N ARG A 191 -17.78 40.62 -28.60
CA ARG A 191 -18.99 39.79 -28.37
C ARG A 191 -18.72 38.41 -27.81
N SER A 192 -17.51 38.02 -27.56
CA SER A 192 -17.19 36.77 -26.90
C SER A 192 -16.32 37.00 -25.67
N SER A 193 -16.57 36.26 -24.66
CA SER A 193 -15.79 36.24 -23.42
C SER A 193 -15.36 34.81 -23.16
N TYR A 194 -14.63 34.59 -22.11
CA TYR A 194 -14.20 33.28 -21.71
C TYR A 194 -14.56 33.02 -20.25
N ASP A 195 -14.81 31.75 -19.94
CA ASP A 195 -15.09 31.29 -18.61
C ASP A 195 -14.57 29.86 -18.44
N ARG A 196 -14.37 29.46 -17.22
CA ARG A 196 -14.01 28.07 -16.89
C ARG A 196 -14.61 27.65 -15.57
N ASP A 197 -15.07 26.43 -15.51
CA ASP A 197 -15.47 25.77 -14.28
C ASP A 197 -14.34 24.82 -13.86
N GLY A 198 -13.87 24.97 -12.63
CA GLY A 198 -12.90 24.08 -12.03
C GLY A 198 -13.61 23.07 -11.14
N GLU A 199 -13.43 21.79 -11.44
CA GLU A 199 -13.86 20.70 -10.58
C GLU A 199 -12.65 20.08 -9.91
N LEU A 200 -12.72 19.94 -8.57
CA LEU A 200 -11.63 19.36 -7.81
C LEU A 200 -11.50 17.88 -8.16
N ALA A 201 -10.37 17.51 -8.75
CA ALA A 201 -10.00 16.14 -9.03
C ALA A 201 -9.03 15.61 -7.97
N PHE A 202 -9.35 14.47 -7.40
CA PHE A 202 -8.49 13.80 -6.44
C PHE A 202 -7.55 12.85 -7.20
N VAL A 203 -6.26 13.12 -7.14
CA VAL A 203 -5.22 12.39 -7.89
C VAL A 203 -4.18 11.78 -6.95
N GLY A 204 -3.25 10.99 -7.47
CA GLY A 204 -2.16 10.41 -6.67
C GLY A 204 -2.65 9.46 -5.58
N TRP A 205 -3.72 8.71 -5.85
CA TRP A 205 -4.20 7.70 -4.93
C TRP A 205 -3.20 6.57 -4.76
N SER A 206 -3.03 6.11 -3.51
CA SER A 206 -2.37 4.84 -3.25
C SER A 206 -3.12 3.68 -3.89
N GLU A 207 -2.47 2.52 -4.01
CA GLU A 207 -3.19 1.29 -4.27
C GLU A 207 -4.24 1.03 -3.18
N TRP A 208 -5.25 0.24 -3.50
CA TRP A 208 -6.20 -0.23 -2.51
C TRP A 208 -5.52 -1.14 -1.51
N SER A 209 -5.85 -0.97 -0.24
CA SER A 209 -5.40 -1.89 0.80
C SER A 209 -5.84 -3.33 0.50
N GLU A 210 -5.23 -4.31 1.14
CA GLU A 210 -5.84 -5.62 1.26
C GLU A 210 -7.20 -5.50 1.97
N SER A 211 -8.04 -6.51 1.78
CA SER A 211 -9.37 -6.52 2.42
C SER A 211 -9.24 -6.66 3.92
N TYR A 212 -9.83 -5.75 4.65
CA TYR A 212 -9.96 -5.86 6.10
C TYR A 212 -10.95 -6.97 6.44
N ALA A 213 -10.51 -7.88 7.28
CA ALA A 213 -11.31 -9.04 7.70
C ALA A 213 -11.83 -8.87 9.13
N SER A 214 -13.01 -9.39 9.38
CA SER A 214 -13.52 -9.54 10.75
C SER A 214 -12.70 -10.57 11.52
N THR A 215 -12.22 -10.22 12.70
CA THR A 215 -11.48 -11.13 13.58
C THR A 215 -12.30 -11.42 14.83
N GLY A 216 -12.66 -12.70 15.03
CA GLY A 216 -13.40 -13.12 16.23
C GLY A 216 -14.80 -12.49 16.38
N GLY A 217 -15.44 -12.09 15.27
CA GLY A 217 -16.73 -11.42 15.28
C GLY A 217 -16.66 -9.90 15.53
N ILE A 218 -15.46 -9.35 15.61
CA ILE A 218 -15.21 -7.91 15.69
C ILE A 218 -14.92 -7.41 14.28
N ASN A 219 -15.72 -6.48 13.81
CA ASN A 219 -15.58 -5.84 12.50
C ASN A 219 -14.72 -4.57 12.65
N GLU A 220 -13.45 -4.74 12.93
CA GLU A 220 -12.51 -3.68 13.18
C GLU A 220 -11.13 -4.07 12.66
N ALA A 221 -10.41 -3.12 12.07
CA ALA A 221 -9.07 -3.34 11.57
C ALA A 221 -8.21 -2.07 11.63
N THR A 222 -6.90 -2.25 11.75
CA THR A 222 -5.93 -1.17 11.53
C THR A 222 -5.88 -0.80 10.05
N ILE A 223 -5.93 0.48 9.74
CA ILE A 223 -5.82 0.97 8.36
C ILE A 223 -4.39 0.76 7.87
N THR A 224 -4.26 0.01 6.78
CA THR A 224 -2.97 -0.30 6.15
C THR A 224 -2.63 0.60 4.96
N SER A 225 -3.55 1.44 4.50
CA SER A 225 -3.27 2.46 3.50
C SER A 225 -2.25 3.47 4.03
N PRO A 226 -1.39 4.04 3.17
CA PRO A 226 -0.43 5.07 3.57
C PRO A 226 -1.10 6.22 4.33
N ASN A 227 -0.55 6.60 5.47
CA ASN A 227 -1.02 7.74 6.26
C ASN A 227 0.13 8.34 7.12
N PRO A 228 0.12 9.62 7.49
CA PRO A 228 -1.01 10.55 7.42
C PRO A 228 -1.23 11.08 5.98
N ARG A 229 -2.49 11.30 5.65
CA ARG A 229 -2.89 11.84 4.34
C ARG A 229 -4.05 12.83 4.51
N LYS A 230 -4.36 13.55 3.42
CA LYS A 230 -5.42 14.57 3.37
C LYS A 230 -6.76 14.02 2.87
N PHE A 231 -6.71 12.91 2.13
CA PHE A 231 -7.88 12.33 1.49
C PHE A 231 -7.94 10.82 1.71
N LEU A 232 -9.14 10.33 1.92
CA LEU A 232 -9.46 8.92 2.11
C LEU A 232 -10.55 8.52 1.12
N GLN A 233 -10.49 7.31 0.58
CA GLN A 233 -11.61 6.68 -0.11
C GLN A 233 -11.78 5.26 0.40
N ILE A 234 -13.03 4.84 0.54
CA ILE A 234 -13.42 3.53 1.04
C ILE A 234 -14.18 2.81 -0.07
N ARG A 235 -13.91 1.52 -0.22
CA ARG A 235 -14.77 0.65 -1.02
C ARG A 235 -15.17 -0.58 -0.24
N VAL A 236 -16.32 -1.11 -0.58
CA VAL A 236 -16.89 -2.30 0.03
C VAL A 236 -17.25 -3.29 -1.06
N ASN A 237 -16.81 -4.53 -0.92
CA ASN A 237 -17.33 -5.64 -1.70
C ASN A 237 -18.32 -6.43 -0.87
N ILE A 238 -19.49 -6.64 -1.44
CA ILE A 238 -20.52 -7.53 -0.90
C ILE A 238 -20.63 -8.70 -1.85
N SER A 239 -20.43 -9.92 -1.35
CA SER A 239 -20.59 -11.12 -2.15
C SER A 239 -21.38 -12.19 -1.40
N SER A 240 -22.19 -12.95 -2.13
CA SER A 240 -23.02 -14.03 -1.58
C SER A 240 -23.07 -15.20 -2.54
N GLU A 241 -22.98 -16.41 -2.00
CA GLU A 241 -23.16 -17.65 -2.75
C GLU A 241 -24.67 -17.99 -2.92
N ASP A 242 -25.53 -17.39 -2.09
CA ASP A 242 -26.98 -17.55 -2.14
C ASP A 242 -27.64 -16.31 -2.79
N PRO A 243 -28.36 -16.44 -3.91
CA PRO A 243 -28.99 -15.29 -4.58
C PRO A 243 -30.10 -14.63 -3.76
N PHE A 244 -30.57 -15.26 -2.71
CA PHE A 244 -31.60 -14.70 -1.82
C PHE A 244 -31.01 -14.05 -0.56
N LYS A 245 -29.68 -13.99 -0.45
CA LYS A 245 -28.98 -13.32 0.64
C LYS A 245 -28.04 -12.24 0.11
N THR A 246 -27.94 -11.16 0.87
CA THR A 246 -26.93 -10.11 0.62
C THR A 246 -26.52 -9.47 1.94
N ALA A 247 -25.35 -8.84 2.00
CA ALA A 247 -25.00 -8.02 3.15
C ALA A 247 -25.53 -6.60 3.00
N ARG A 248 -25.80 -5.98 4.14
CA ARG A 248 -26.08 -4.56 4.29
C ARG A 248 -25.05 -3.95 5.21
N VAL A 249 -24.35 -2.92 4.75
CA VAL A 249 -23.50 -2.08 5.61
C VAL A 249 -24.38 -0.98 6.18
N SER A 250 -24.46 -0.90 7.49
CA SER A 250 -25.22 0.12 8.20
C SER A 250 -24.37 1.32 8.59
N GLU A 251 -23.10 1.09 8.92
CA GLU A 251 -22.18 2.13 9.32
C GLU A 251 -20.74 1.73 9.02
N ILE A 252 -19.91 2.72 8.65
CA ILE A 252 -18.45 2.61 8.62
C ILE A 252 -17.91 3.79 9.42
N ARG A 253 -17.06 3.50 10.41
CA ARG A 253 -16.37 4.49 11.24
C ARG A 253 -14.89 4.46 10.96
N VAL A 254 -14.28 5.62 10.86
CA VAL A 254 -12.82 5.78 10.74
C VAL A 254 -12.36 6.68 11.88
N ASP A 255 -11.42 6.18 12.65
CA ASP A 255 -10.79 6.97 13.69
C ASP A 255 -9.77 7.93 13.07
N LEU A 256 -9.72 9.15 13.59
CA LEU A 256 -8.85 10.21 13.12
C LEU A 256 -8.01 10.73 14.29
N ALA A 257 -6.70 10.82 14.09
CA ALA A 257 -5.78 11.38 15.09
C ALA A 257 -4.83 12.42 14.46
N PRO A 258 -4.33 13.37 15.22
CA PRO A 258 -3.22 14.21 14.80
C PRO A 258 -2.01 13.33 14.48
N PRO A 259 -1.26 13.61 13.42
CA PRO A 259 -0.06 12.86 13.10
C PRO A 259 1.05 13.11 14.15
N LEU A 260 1.81 12.07 14.46
CA LEU A 260 3.01 12.13 15.31
C LEU A 260 4.21 12.70 14.53
N SER A 261 4.18 12.53 13.23
CA SER A 261 5.13 13.10 12.26
C SER A 261 4.37 13.40 10.97
N LEU A 262 4.74 14.50 10.28
CA LEU A 262 4.11 14.85 9.00
C LEU A 262 4.47 13.87 7.88
N GLU A 263 5.62 13.22 8.01
CA GLU A 263 6.11 12.24 7.07
C GLU A 263 6.92 11.20 7.82
N LEU A 264 6.62 9.94 7.57
CA LEU A 264 7.39 8.80 8.00
C LEU A 264 7.75 7.99 6.77
N ALA A 265 9.03 7.96 6.43
CA ALA A 265 9.54 7.11 5.36
C ALA A 265 10.30 5.94 5.96
N GLY A 266 10.04 4.73 5.45
CA GLY A 266 10.66 3.51 5.90
C GLY A 266 11.29 2.72 4.76
N GLU A 267 12.44 2.14 5.00
CA GLU A 267 13.11 1.24 4.07
C GLU A 267 13.84 0.13 4.79
N LEU A 268 13.99 -0.99 4.11
CA LEU A 268 14.68 -2.16 4.60
C LEU A 268 15.94 -2.40 3.80
N ALA A 269 17.02 -2.74 4.49
CA ALA A 269 18.27 -3.16 3.90
C ALA A 269 18.70 -4.52 4.44
N LEU A 270 19.54 -5.21 3.69
CA LEU A 270 20.38 -6.29 4.19
C LEU A 270 21.74 -5.71 4.55
N LEU A 271 22.28 -6.15 5.67
CA LEU A 271 23.69 -5.91 6.01
C LEU A 271 24.58 -6.77 5.13
N THR A 272 25.60 -6.19 4.53
CA THR A 272 26.64 -6.95 3.80
C THR A 272 27.48 -7.78 4.75
N ASP A 273 28.27 -8.71 4.23
CA ASP A 273 29.21 -9.50 5.06
C ASP A 273 30.23 -8.63 5.78
N GLU A 274 30.58 -7.47 5.21
CA GLU A 274 31.45 -6.47 5.85
C GLU A 274 30.74 -5.77 7.03
N GLY A 275 29.42 -5.61 6.96
CA GLY A 275 28.58 -5.06 8.05
C GLY A 275 28.20 -6.10 9.10
N LYS A 276 28.15 -7.38 8.74
CA LYS A 276 27.83 -8.45 9.69
C LYS A 276 28.88 -8.56 10.81
N GLY A 277 28.40 -8.54 12.04
CA GLY A 277 29.26 -8.67 13.21
C GLY A 277 29.94 -7.38 13.66
N ARG A 278 29.72 -6.25 12.98
CA ARG A 278 30.14 -4.95 13.52
C ARG A 278 29.32 -4.60 14.75
N PRO A 279 29.93 -4.01 15.78
CA PRO A 279 29.17 -3.46 16.89
C PRO A 279 28.21 -2.36 16.40
N VAL A 280 27.00 -2.34 16.96
CA VAL A 280 26.01 -1.28 16.68
C VAL A 280 26.56 0.13 16.94
N THR A 281 27.53 0.25 17.86
CA THR A 281 28.21 1.50 18.22
C THR A 281 29.19 2.02 17.17
N GLU A 282 29.53 1.23 16.14
CA GLU A 282 30.33 1.72 15.04
C GLU A 282 29.47 2.55 14.08
N LEU A 283 29.99 3.74 13.74
CA LEU A 283 29.39 4.59 12.73
C LEU A 283 29.63 3.99 11.34
N VAL A 284 28.56 3.50 10.72
CA VAL A 284 28.58 3.07 9.33
C VAL A 284 28.11 4.24 8.47
N SER A 285 29.04 4.78 7.67
CA SER A 285 28.76 5.89 6.76
C SER A 285 28.94 5.50 5.29
N SER A 286 29.22 4.23 5.02
CA SER A 286 29.47 3.74 3.67
C SER A 286 28.27 2.93 3.14
N PRO A 287 27.76 3.23 1.94
CA PRO A 287 26.69 2.46 1.29
C PRO A 287 27.04 0.97 1.09
N ILE A 288 28.32 0.62 1.15
CA ILE A 288 28.81 -0.75 0.97
C ILE A 288 28.37 -1.70 2.10
N ASP A 289 27.99 -1.16 3.25
CA ASP A 289 27.53 -1.97 4.39
C ASP A 289 26.06 -2.40 4.27
N TYR A 290 25.33 -1.79 3.34
CA TYR A 290 23.90 -2.06 3.11
C TYR A 290 23.63 -2.36 1.65
N ILE A 291 22.78 -3.33 1.43
CA ILE A 291 22.27 -3.66 0.08
C ILE A 291 20.74 -3.74 0.10
N ALA A 292 20.13 -3.57 -1.06
CA ALA A 292 18.71 -3.77 -1.22
C ALA A 292 18.30 -5.20 -0.77
N PRO A 293 17.13 -5.40 -0.18
CA PRO A 293 16.68 -6.69 0.36
C PRO A 293 16.23 -7.64 -0.76
N THR A 294 17.13 -7.91 -1.70
CA THR A 294 16.94 -8.77 -2.87
C THR A 294 17.86 -9.98 -2.83
N GLY A 295 17.40 -11.10 -3.37
CA GLY A 295 18.17 -12.33 -3.38
C GLY A 295 18.35 -12.95 -1.98
N VAL A 296 17.37 -12.74 -1.09
CA VAL A 296 17.37 -13.23 0.29
C VAL A 296 17.24 -14.75 0.30
N ASP A 297 18.13 -15.42 1.02
CA ASP A 297 18.04 -16.87 1.23
C ASP A 297 16.95 -17.19 2.26
N PRO A 298 15.87 -17.89 1.86
CA PRO A 298 14.80 -18.22 2.79
C PRO A 298 15.17 -19.30 3.80
N LEU A 299 16.27 -20.03 3.60
CA LEU A 299 16.68 -21.14 4.45
C LEU A 299 17.57 -20.71 5.61
N SER A 300 18.02 -19.47 5.64
CA SER A 300 18.86 -18.93 6.69
C SER A 300 18.38 -17.59 7.22
N ALA A 301 18.61 -17.34 8.51
CA ALA A 301 18.37 -16.03 9.08
C ALA A 301 19.32 -14.99 8.46
N GLN A 302 18.78 -13.84 8.10
CA GLN A 302 19.52 -12.73 7.52
C GLN A 302 19.54 -11.57 8.50
N SER A 303 20.61 -10.76 8.40
CA SER A 303 20.73 -9.52 9.17
C SER A 303 20.11 -8.37 8.38
N PHE A 304 19.05 -7.79 8.93
CA PHE A 304 18.34 -6.66 8.36
C PHE A 304 18.60 -5.37 9.14
N SER A 305 18.55 -4.26 8.43
CA SER A 305 18.45 -2.91 8.98
C SER A 305 17.17 -2.26 8.49
N TYR A 306 16.32 -1.84 9.40
CA TYR A 306 15.11 -1.09 9.09
C TYR A 306 15.30 0.38 9.46
N PHE A 307 15.23 1.25 8.46
CA PHE A 307 15.38 2.68 8.63
C PHE A 307 14.02 3.35 8.69
N ILE A 308 13.83 4.27 9.62
CA ILE A 308 12.65 5.13 9.73
C ILE A 308 13.12 6.57 9.77
N ARG A 309 12.77 7.35 8.77
CA ARG A 309 12.98 8.79 8.74
C ARG A 309 11.69 9.50 9.12
N ALA A 310 11.76 10.37 10.12
CA ALA A 310 10.65 11.17 10.57
C ALA A 310 10.89 12.65 10.25
N ALA A 311 9.97 13.26 9.49
CA ALA A 311 10.02 14.68 9.21
C ALA A 311 9.49 15.50 10.38
N ALA A 312 10.19 16.59 10.67
CA ALA A 312 9.72 17.58 11.63
C ALA A 312 8.38 18.20 11.20
N PRO A 313 7.49 18.45 12.15
CA PRO A 313 6.42 19.38 11.91
C PRO A 313 6.98 20.79 11.67
N ASP A 314 6.31 21.57 10.83
CA ASP A 314 6.50 23.01 10.82
C ASP A 314 6.14 23.54 12.23
N PRO A 315 6.99 24.32 12.90
CA PRO A 315 6.69 24.90 14.20
C PRO A 315 5.39 25.72 14.23
N ALA A 316 4.88 26.14 13.08
CA ALA A 316 3.59 26.80 12.92
C ALA A 316 2.42 25.81 12.84
N ASP A 317 2.65 24.52 12.61
CA ASP A 317 1.60 23.51 12.50
C ASP A 317 1.30 22.90 13.89
N VAL A 318 0.36 23.52 14.58
CA VAL A 318 -0.14 23.07 15.90
C VAL A 318 -0.96 21.77 15.83
N THR A 319 -1.13 21.17 14.66
CA THR A 319 -1.92 19.95 14.49
C THR A 319 -1.11 18.68 14.68
N VAL A 320 0.21 18.77 14.74
CA VAL A 320 1.14 17.64 14.90
C VAL A 320 1.55 17.51 16.37
N ARG A 321 1.56 16.29 16.88
CA ARG A 321 2.06 15.98 18.23
C ARG A 321 3.60 15.92 18.27
N ASP A 322 4.16 15.97 19.49
CA ASP A 322 5.60 16.07 19.74
C ASP A 322 6.37 14.74 19.53
N GLY A 323 6.14 14.03 18.41
CA GLY A 323 6.92 12.85 18.08
C GLY A 323 6.37 11.53 18.65
N PHE A 324 7.23 10.51 18.66
CA PHE A 324 6.91 9.15 19.09
C PHE A 324 8.05 8.56 19.92
N ASP A 325 7.73 7.63 20.81
CA ASP A 325 8.68 6.90 21.62
C ASP A 325 8.58 5.38 21.45
N GLU A 326 7.61 4.90 20.66
CA GLU A 326 7.45 3.48 20.37
C GLU A 326 7.51 3.20 18.88
N ILE A 327 8.16 2.08 18.53
CA ILE A 327 8.26 1.55 17.17
C ILE A 327 7.82 0.09 17.20
N LEU A 328 6.88 -0.26 16.34
CA LEU A 328 6.45 -1.63 16.07
C LEU A 328 6.85 -1.99 14.63
N ILE A 329 7.64 -3.05 14.46
CA ILE A 329 7.97 -3.63 13.16
C ILE A 329 7.29 -5.00 13.07
N VAL A 330 6.44 -5.18 12.07
CA VAL A 330 5.83 -6.47 11.77
C VAL A 330 6.82 -7.30 10.95
N THR A 331 7.18 -8.44 11.46
CA THR A 331 8.16 -9.35 10.85
C THR A 331 7.49 -10.66 10.44
N PRO A 332 7.99 -11.36 9.41
CA PRO A 332 7.37 -12.62 8.97
C PRO A 332 7.50 -13.75 10.00
N LEU A 333 8.53 -13.67 10.84
CA LEU A 333 8.81 -14.63 11.92
C LEU A 333 9.44 -13.89 13.11
N ALA A 334 9.57 -14.61 14.22
CA ALA A 334 10.26 -14.13 15.41
C ALA A 334 11.65 -13.58 15.04
N SER A 335 11.88 -12.32 15.37
CA SER A 335 13.10 -11.60 15.04
C SER A 335 13.91 -11.31 16.28
N GLN A 336 15.22 -11.35 16.14
CA GLN A 336 16.14 -11.05 17.24
C GLN A 336 16.74 -9.65 17.05
N LEU A 337 16.40 -8.74 17.97
CA LEU A 337 17.01 -7.40 18.00
C LEU A 337 18.53 -7.52 18.21
N ARG A 338 19.31 -6.80 17.39
CA ARG A 338 20.76 -6.64 17.52
C ARG A 338 21.15 -5.32 18.15
N GLY A 339 20.44 -4.26 17.80
CA GLY A 339 20.65 -2.92 18.33
C GLY A 339 19.87 -1.87 17.57
N VAL A 340 19.95 -0.64 18.04
CA VAL A 340 19.30 0.52 17.43
C VAL A 340 20.28 1.67 17.36
N ARG A 341 20.24 2.42 16.27
CA ARG A 341 20.95 3.69 16.13
C ARG A 341 19.96 4.82 15.90
N LEU A 342 20.22 5.94 16.58
CA LEU A 342 19.48 7.18 16.38
C LEU A 342 20.40 8.21 15.75
N GLY A 343 19.83 9.03 14.89
CA GLY A 343 20.58 10.06 14.21
C GLY A 343 19.69 11.03 13.45
N THR A 344 20.27 11.66 12.47
CA THR A 344 19.58 12.63 11.62
C THR A 344 19.97 12.43 10.16
N VAL A 345 19.02 12.77 9.28
CA VAL A 345 19.23 12.93 7.86
C VAL A 345 19.14 14.41 7.52
N SER A 346 20.19 14.97 6.93
CA SER A 346 20.16 16.33 6.40
C SER A 346 19.69 16.31 4.95
N THR A 347 18.71 17.13 4.62
CA THR A 347 18.26 17.33 3.24
C THR A 347 18.77 18.67 2.71
N SER A 348 19.07 18.78 1.41
CA SER A 348 19.38 20.08 0.81
C SER A 348 18.13 20.96 0.81
N GLU A 349 18.33 22.29 0.80
CA GLU A 349 17.21 23.25 0.76
C GLU A 349 16.27 23.06 -0.43
N SER A 350 16.74 22.39 -1.49
CA SER A 350 15.92 22.03 -2.66
C SER A 350 15.01 20.80 -2.44
N ALA A 351 15.27 19.99 -1.43
CA ALA A 351 14.42 18.89 -1.01
C ALA A 351 13.41 19.38 0.06
N SER A 352 12.57 20.33 -0.34
CA SER A 352 11.54 20.89 0.54
C SER A 352 10.53 19.82 0.92
N LEU A 353 10.12 19.80 2.19
CA LEU A 353 8.93 19.08 2.69
C LEU A 353 7.65 19.38 1.88
N ALA A 354 7.66 20.50 1.13
CA ALA A 354 6.54 20.90 0.27
C ALA A 354 6.44 20.09 -1.04
N ASP A 355 7.52 19.37 -1.43
CA ASP A 355 7.46 18.50 -2.60
C ASP A 355 7.29 17.04 -2.18
N PRO A 356 6.07 16.48 -2.31
CA PRO A 356 5.81 15.07 -1.98
C PRO A 356 6.57 14.08 -2.88
N ASN A 357 7.16 14.57 -4.00
CA ASN A 357 7.95 13.77 -4.94
C ASN A 357 9.46 14.05 -4.82
N ALA A 358 9.90 14.85 -3.85
CA ALA A 358 11.32 15.05 -3.62
C ALA A 358 11.95 13.71 -3.23
N THR A 359 12.59 13.07 -4.19
CA THR A 359 13.50 11.98 -3.92
C THR A 359 14.72 12.56 -3.22
N LEU A 360 15.25 11.85 -2.22
CA LEU A 360 16.51 12.20 -1.56
C LEU A 360 17.68 12.01 -2.53
N THR A 361 17.69 12.75 -3.63
CA THR A 361 18.78 12.71 -4.60
C THR A 361 19.85 13.74 -4.23
N THR A 362 21.06 13.28 -3.99
CA THR A 362 22.36 13.95 -4.14
C THR A 362 22.86 14.94 -3.07
N ALA A 363 22.10 15.34 -2.06
CA ALA A 363 22.61 16.22 -1.01
C ALA A 363 22.10 15.82 0.40
N VAL A 364 21.96 14.54 0.62
CA VAL A 364 21.50 13.95 1.87
C VAL A 364 22.71 13.42 2.61
N GLN A 365 22.79 13.67 3.89
CA GLN A 365 23.84 13.15 4.74
C GLN A 365 23.22 12.56 6.01
N THR A 366 23.37 11.26 6.15
CA THR A 366 23.03 10.53 7.37
C THR A 366 24.14 10.69 8.41
N ASN A 367 23.75 10.97 9.64
CA ASN A 367 24.66 11.05 10.78
C ASN A 367 24.01 10.40 12.00
N PHE A 368 24.59 9.30 12.49
CA PHE A 368 24.19 8.64 13.72
C PHE A 368 24.90 9.24 14.91
N THR A 369 24.17 9.53 15.98
CA THR A 369 24.68 10.21 17.16
C THR A 369 24.46 9.43 18.45
N ASP A 370 23.56 8.43 18.45
CA ASP A 370 23.24 7.63 19.63
C ASP A 370 23.05 6.15 19.26
N PHE A 371 23.45 5.23 20.16
CA PHE A 371 23.59 3.82 19.88
C PHE A 371 23.11 2.98 21.05
N TYR A 372 22.05 2.20 20.86
CA TYR A 372 21.55 1.24 21.84
C TYR A 372 22.09 -0.15 21.51
N GLY A 373 23.10 -0.55 22.25
CA GLY A 373 23.71 -1.89 22.17
C GLY A 373 23.26 -2.78 23.30
N LYS A 374 23.34 -4.10 23.10
CA LYS A 374 23.04 -5.09 24.13
C LYS A 374 24.17 -5.14 25.15
N SER A 375 23.85 -4.87 26.42
CA SER A 375 24.79 -4.96 27.56
C SER A 375 24.94 -6.42 28.03
N ASP A 376 25.92 -6.68 28.89
CA ASP A 376 26.20 -8.01 29.44
C ASP A 376 25.01 -8.61 30.23
N ASP A 377 24.16 -7.76 30.79
CA ASP A 377 22.92 -8.15 31.47
C ASP A 377 21.75 -8.45 30.53
N GLY A 378 21.97 -8.28 29.21
CA GLY A 378 20.97 -8.53 28.17
C GLY A 378 20.04 -7.36 27.87
N VAL A 379 20.18 -6.22 28.57
CA VAL A 379 19.39 -4.99 28.35
C VAL A 379 20.09 -4.13 27.29
N PHE A 380 19.29 -3.49 26.43
CA PHE A 380 19.82 -2.54 25.45
C PHE A 380 19.93 -1.15 26.07
N ARG A 381 21.12 -0.56 26.02
CA ARG A 381 21.42 0.78 26.55
C ARG A 381 22.28 1.58 25.60
N ASN A 382 22.13 2.90 25.67
CA ASN A 382 23.03 3.84 25.03
C ASN A 382 24.23 4.20 25.96
N GLU A 383 25.14 5.06 25.47
CA GLU A 383 26.31 5.52 26.25
C GLU A 383 25.92 6.35 27.48
N SER A 384 24.75 7.01 27.45
CA SER A 384 24.22 7.79 28.58
C SER A 384 23.59 6.90 29.66
N GLY A 385 23.36 5.62 29.36
CA GLY A 385 22.72 4.66 30.26
C GLY A 385 21.21 4.59 30.10
N ASP A 386 20.63 5.28 29.11
CA ASP A 386 19.19 5.21 28.80
C ASP A 386 18.83 3.82 28.26
N GLU A 387 17.73 3.29 28.72
CA GLU A 387 17.30 1.94 28.37
C GLU A 387 16.34 1.95 27.17
N LEU A 388 16.56 1.03 26.24
CA LEU A 388 15.61 0.66 25.20
C LEU A 388 14.86 -0.60 25.67
N VAL A 389 13.56 -0.46 25.86
CA VAL A 389 12.69 -1.55 26.32
C VAL A 389 12.17 -2.33 25.12
N VAL A 390 12.48 -3.62 25.04
CA VAL A 390 11.85 -4.53 24.11
C VAL A 390 10.51 -4.97 24.73
N MET A 391 9.41 -4.36 24.28
CA MET A 391 8.07 -4.57 24.82
C MET A 391 7.48 -5.93 24.44
N ALA A 392 7.69 -6.33 23.19
CA ALA A 392 7.35 -7.64 22.69
C ALA A 392 8.32 -8.03 21.58
N ALA A 393 8.82 -9.26 21.63
CA ALA A 393 9.37 -9.96 20.50
C ALA A 393 8.46 -11.20 20.33
N SER A 394 7.33 -11.01 19.64
CA SER A 394 6.41 -12.08 19.33
C SER A 394 6.87 -12.85 18.09
N SER A 395 6.11 -13.88 17.71
CA SER A 395 6.41 -14.67 16.51
C SER A 395 6.36 -13.86 15.21
N ASP A 396 5.83 -12.64 15.23
CA ASP A 396 5.52 -11.83 14.05
C ASP A 396 5.77 -10.34 14.23
N SER A 397 6.41 -9.92 15.32
CA SER A 397 6.66 -8.50 15.57
C SER A 397 7.82 -8.22 16.51
N LEU A 398 8.40 -7.05 16.33
CA LEU A 398 9.42 -6.45 17.20
C LEU A 398 8.87 -5.09 17.65
N TRP A 399 8.58 -4.94 18.96
CA TRP A 399 8.03 -3.71 19.54
C TRP A 399 9.01 -3.11 20.55
N LEU A 400 9.45 -1.89 20.26
CA LEU A 400 10.49 -1.16 20.98
C LEU A 400 9.91 0.10 21.61
N ARG A 401 10.36 0.44 22.84
CA ARG A 401 10.08 1.72 23.47
C ARG A 401 11.37 2.38 23.93
N PHE A 402 11.50 3.65 23.57
CA PHE A 402 12.61 4.54 23.97
C PHE A 402 12.26 5.28 25.27
N SER A 403 13.28 5.71 26.01
CA SER A 403 13.09 6.55 27.20
C SER A 403 12.59 7.95 26.85
N ASP A 404 13.04 8.47 25.71
CA ASP A 404 12.71 9.81 25.25
C ASP A 404 11.93 9.78 23.93
N SER A 405 11.11 10.80 23.71
CA SER A 405 10.37 10.95 22.45
C SER A 405 11.32 11.31 21.31
N ILE A 406 11.19 10.58 20.20
CA ILE A 406 11.89 10.84 18.94
C ILE A 406 11.09 11.91 18.20
N ASN A 407 11.60 13.13 18.24
CA ASN A 407 11.00 14.25 17.53
C ASN A 407 11.57 14.34 16.12
N GLY A 408 10.74 14.32 15.12
CA GLY A 408 11.13 14.60 13.73
C GLY A 408 11.72 16.00 13.53
N GLY A 409 11.72 16.81 14.57
CA GLY A 409 11.87 18.24 14.58
C GLY A 409 13.17 18.83 15.02
N LEU A 410 14.25 18.51 14.43
CA LEU A 410 15.37 19.46 14.46
C LEU A 410 15.10 20.53 13.41
N ARG A 411 15.05 21.79 13.83
CA ARG A 411 14.77 22.96 12.98
C ARG A 411 15.60 22.94 11.70
N GLY A 412 14.95 23.16 10.58
CA GLY A 412 15.58 23.23 9.27
C GLY A 412 15.50 21.92 8.48
N SER A 413 16.48 21.68 7.63
CA SER A 413 16.55 20.55 6.70
C SER A 413 16.98 19.21 7.36
N ARG A 414 16.82 19.05 8.67
CA ARG A 414 17.21 17.83 9.39
C ARG A 414 15.98 17.05 9.82
N HIS A 415 15.96 15.78 9.48
CA HIS A 415 14.95 14.82 9.87
C HIS A 415 15.52 13.83 10.87
N ALA A 416 14.75 13.36 11.83
CA ALA A 416 15.18 12.27 12.69
C ALA A 416 15.29 10.97 11.89
N LEU A 417 16.29 10.17 12.20
CA LEU A 417 16.50 8.86 11.62
C LEU A 417 16.67 7.82 12.73
N VAL A 418 15.92 6.74 12.60
CA VAL A 418 16.07 5.55 13.44
C VAL A 418 16.48 4.40 12.54
N GLU A 419 17.51 3.66 12.95
CA GLU A 419 17.85 2.37 12.36
C GLU A 419 17.67 1.28 13.40
N VAL A 420 16.90 0.25 13.06
CA VAL A 420 16.69 -0.94 13.88
C VAL A 420 17.37 -2.12 13.20
N GLN A 421 18.41 -2.66 13.83
CA GLN A 421 19.13 -3.84 13.34
C GLN A 421 18.61 -5.10 14.01
N PHE A 422 18.24 -6.09 13.21
CA PHE A 422 17.71 -7.37 13.71
C PHE A 422 18.03 -8.53 12.77
N GLU A 423 17.95 -9.73 13.30
CA GLU A 423 17.99 -10.97 12.52
C GLU A 423 16.58 -11.51 12.34
N SER A 424 16.25 -11.88 11.12
CA SER A 424 14.97 -12.49 10.76
C SER A 424 15.12 -13.44 9.57
N GLN A 425 14.12 -14.27 9.35
CA GLN A 425 14.05 -15.19 8.22
C GLN A 425 12.73 -14.95 7.46
N SER A 426 12.78 -15.03 6.13
CA SER A 426 11.61 -14.85 5.29
C SER A 426 11.45 -16.04 4.34
N PHE A 427 10.31 -16.70 4.39
CA PHE A 427 9.96 -17.82 3.51
C PHE A 427 9.04 -17.45 2.35
N ARG A 428 8.55 -16.20 2.30
CA ARG A 428 7.59 -15.75 1.31
C ARG A 428 8.19 -14.66 0.44
N GLU A 429 7.98 -14.78 -0.88
CA GLU A 429 8.33 -13.75 -1.84
C GLU A 429 7.46 -12.50 -1.65
N GLY A 430 8.09 -11.32 -1.77
CA GLY A 430 7.40 -10.04 -1.76
C GLY A 430 6.78 -9.63 -0.43
N ILE A 431 7.16 -10.29 0.68
CA ILE A 431 6.66 -9.92 2.01
C ILE A 431 7.16 -8.53 2.38
N GLU A 432 6.27 -7.69 2.88
CA GLU A 432 6.59 -6.37 3.38
C GLU A 432 6.78 -6.39 4.90
N PHE A 433 7.86 -5.79 5.36
CA PHE A 433 8.08 -5.51 6.78
C PHE A 433 7.39 -4.18 7.09
N GLY A 434 6.10 -4.26 7.42
CA GLY A 434 5.35 -3.08 7.83
C GLY A 434 5.85 -2.52 9.15
N SER A 435 5.82 -1.20 9.32
CA SER A 435 6.14 -0.61 10.61
C SER A 435 5.20 0.52 10.99
N PHE A 436 5.13 0.76 12.29
CA PHE A 436 4.24 1.73 12.90
C PHE A 436 4.99 2.43 14.02
N VAL A 437 4.64 3.69 14.26
CA VAL A 437 5.12 4.45 15.41
C VAL A 437 3.94 4.85 16.31
N ARG A 438 4.21 5.02 17.59
CA ARG A 438 3.22 5.41 18.60
C ARG A 438 3.86 6.33 19.64
N SER A 439 3.04 7.18 20.26
CA SER A 439 3.38 7.87 21.50
C SER A 439 2.78 7.13 22.69
N SER A 440 3.58 6.75 23.66
CA SER A 440 3.11 6.09 24.90
C SER A 440 2.24 7.01 25.75
N GLU A 441 2.39 8.33 25.61
CA GLU A 441 1.54 9.34 26.24
C GLU A 441 0.25 9.61 25.46
N GLY A 442 0.11 9.05 24.26
CA GLY A 442 -1.06 9.20 23.40
C GLY A 442 -2.22 8.31 23.81
N GLU A 443 -3.30 8.37 23.03
CA GLU A 443 -4.42 7.45 23.17
C GLU A 443 -3.99 6.01 22.90
N GLU A 444 -4.46 5.10 23.74
CA GLU A 444 -4.15 3.69 23.61
C GLU A 444 -4.64 3.13 22.26
N GLY A 445 -3.77 2.41 21.56
CA GLY A 445 -4.10 1.81 20.26
C GLY A 445 -3.96 2.74 19.04
N VAL A 446 -3.55 3.99 19.21
CA VAL A 446 -3.34 4.92 18.08
C VAL A 446 -1.92 4.77 17.56
N PHE A 447 -1.78 4.16 16.39
CA PHE A 447 -0.53 3.99 15.66
C PHE A 447 -0.54 4.81 14.38
N GLN A 448 0.62 5.38 14.03
CA GLN A 448 0.87 5.97 12.73
C GLN A 448 1.74 5.03 11.90
N ARG A 449 1.27 4.64 10.72
CA ARG A 449 2.02 3.77 9.81
C ARG A 449 3.21 4.52 9.19
N VAL A 450 4.32 3.79 9.01
CA VAL A 450 5.47 4.25 8.24
C VAL A 450 5.24 3.89 6.76
N ASP A 451 5.44 4.85 5.88
CA ASP A 451 5.30 4.68 4.43
C ASP A 451 6.58 4.06 3.86
N THR A 452 6.44 2.90 3.21
CA THR A 452 7.56 2.09 2.72
C THR A 452 7.70 2.07 1.19
N ALA A 453 6.90 2.82 0.47
CA ALA A 453 6.85 2.68 -0.99
C ALA A 453 7.16 3.95 -1.77
N SER A 454 7.19 5.11 -1.14
CA SER A 454 7.18 6.37 -1.87
C SER A 454 8.42 7.24 -1.70
N LYS A 455 9.25 6.98 -0.69
CA LYS A 455 10.39 7.86 -0.33
C LYS A 455 11.51 7.10 0.34
N ASP A 456 12.74 7.52 0.06
CA ASP A 456 13.92 7.01 0.74
C ASP A 456 13.97 7.53 2.19
N ALA A 457 14.34 6.67 3.12
CA ALA A 457 14.62 7.07 4.49
C ALA A 457 16.05 7.56 4.65
N THR A 458 16.99 6.99 3.91
CA THR A 458 18.42 7.32 3.96
C THR A 458 19.08 7.13 2.60
N GLU A 459 20.24 7.76 2.36
CA GLU A 459 21.08 7.54 1.19
C GLU A 459 21.97 6.30 1.29
N LEU A 460 21.94 5.61 2.42
CA LEU A 460 22.83 4.46 2.67
C LEU A 460 22.42 3.21 1.89
N VAL A 461 21.18 3.19 1.37
CA VAL A 461 20.61 2.07 0.61
C VAL A 461 20.13 2.55 -0.74
N GLU A 462 20.44 1.82 -1.81
CA GLU A 462 19.95 2.12 -3.17
C GLU A 462 18.53 1.59 -3.44
N SER A 463 17.64 1.66 -2.47
CA SER A 463 16.25 1.25 -2.63
C SER A 463 15.36 1.92 -1.59
N SER A 464 14.08 2.12 -1.91
CA SER A 464 13.08 2.71 -1.02
C SER A 464 12.02 1.70 -0.59
N THR A 465 12.35 0.41 -0.60
CA THR A 465 11.39 -0.66 -0.31
C THR A 465 11.59 -1.26 1.08
N ALA A 466 10.50 -1.70 1.70
CA ALA A 466 10.54 -2.62 2.84
C ALA A 466 10.09 -4.04 2.47
N ARG A 467 10.08 -4.37 1.17
CA ARG A 467 9.73 -5.69 0.67
C ARG A 467 10.97 -6.52 0.39
N VAL A 468 10.92 -7.76 0.81
CA VAL A 468 11.98 -8.74 0.58
C VAL A 468 11.71 -9.49 -0.72
N SER A 469 12.73 -9.60 -1.57
CA SER A 469 12.74 -10.50 -2.71
C SER A 469 13.68 -11.67 -2.46
N LEU A 470 13.15 -12.88 -2.57
CA LEU A 470 13.92 -14.09 -2.33
C LEU A 470 14.84 -14.39 -3.52
N MET A 471 15.92 -15.10 -3.25
CA MET A 471 16.74 -15.68 -4.30
C MET A 471 15.91 -16.64 -5.16
N ALA A 472 16.29 -16.82 -6.43
CA ALA A 472 15.63 -17.75 -7.32
C ALA A 472 15.77 -19.18 -6.78
N LEU A 473 14.72 -19.68 -6.16
CA LEU A 473 14.65 -21.04 -5.65
C LEU A 473 14.24 -22.03 -6.75
N SER A 474 14.55 -23.31 -6.54
CA SER A 474 14.01 -24.41 -7.36
C SER A 474 12.47 -24.34 -7.42
N LYS A 475 11.85 -25.00 -8.39
CA LYS A 475 10.39 -25.04 -8.52
C LYS A 475 9.71 -25.82 -7.38
N ASP A 476 10.48 -26.59 -6.62
CA ASP A 476 9.97 -27.51 -5.61
C ASP A 476 9.45 -26.72 -4.40
N LEU A 477 8.27 -27.10 -3.93
CA LEU A 477 7.66 -26.50 -2.74
C LEU A 477 8.34 -26.98 -1.45
N ILE A 478 8.87 -28.22 -1.46
CA ILE A 478 9.53 -28.87 -0.32
C ILE A 478 11.03 -28.75 -0.51
N GLN A 479 11.72 -28.08 0.41
CA GLN A 479 13.16 -27.86 0.36
C GLN A 479 13.81 -28.13 1.72
N ASP A 480 15.13 -28.23 1.74
CA ASP A 480 15.97 -28.40 2.94
C ASP A 480 15.49 -29.56 3.83
N VAL A 481 15.28 -30.73 3.22
CA VAL A 481 14.79 -31.90 3.95
C VAL A 481 15.90 -32.55 4.77
N ASN A 482 15.77 -32.45 6.08
CA ASN A 482 16.60 -33.10 7.06
C ASN A 482 15.79 -34.25 7.71
N MET A 483 16.24 -35.47 7.52
CA MET A 483 15.56 -36.67 8.02
C MET A 483 16.57 -37.73 8.37
N GLY A 484 16.38 -38.39 9.54
CA GLY A 484 17.15 -39.56 9.92
C GLY A 484 17.01 -40.68 8.90
N SER A 485 18.09 -41.37 8.59
CA SER A 485 18.07 -42.52 7.67
C SER A 485 17.68 -43.84 8.34
N PHE A 486 17.62 -43.88 9.68
CA PHE A 486 17.23 -45.06 10.46
C PHE A 486 16.61 -44.68 11.80
N ILE A 487 15.77 -45.54 12.34
CA ILE A 487 15.21 -45.46 13.69
C ILE A 487 15.34 -46.78 14.41
N THR A 488 15.42 -46.72 15.74
CA THR A 488 15.51 -47.86 16.64
C THR A 488 14.47 -47.72 17.76
N PRO A 489 13.16 -47.95 17.48
CA PRO A 489 12.08 -47.65 18.41
C PRO A 489 12.00 -48.67 19.55
N ASN A 490 13.05 -48.75 20.35
CA ASN A 490 13.18 -49.70 21.48
C ASN A 490 12.89 -49.04 22.84
N GLY A 491 12.68 -47.71 22.89
CA GLY A 491 12.34 -46.96 24.09
C GLY A 491 13.54 -46.57 24.97
N ASP A 492 14.75 -46.58 24.41
CA ASP A 492 15.96 -46.17 25.14
C ASP A 492 16.24 -44.64 25.05
N GLY A 493 15.44 -43.90 24.29
CA GLY A 493 15.55 -42.46 24.07
C GLY A 493 16.53 -42.07 22.96
N ILE A 494 17.07 -43.03 22.22
CA ILE A 494 18.04 -42.78 21.14
C ILE A 494 17.45 -43.28 19.80
N ASN A 495 17.18 -42.38 18.90
CA ASN A 495 16.57 -42.65 17.58
C ASN A 495 15.25 -43.45 17.65
N ASP A 496 14.48 -43.28 18.72
CA ASP A 496 13.18 -43.94 18.88
C ASP A 496 12.13 -43.47 17.88
N GLU A 497 12.30 -42.26 17.36
CA GLU A 497 11.39 -41.63 16.41
C GLU A 497 12.13 -41.17 15.17
N LEU A 498 11.46 -41.24 14.03
CA LEU A 498 11.85 -40.57 12.81
C LEU A 498 11.41 -39.11 12.90
N ILE A 499 12.35 -38.20 12.94
CA ILE A 499 12.08 -36.75 12.83
C ILE A 499 12.31 -36.34 11.39
N VAL A 500 11.31 -35.71 10.78
CA VAL A 500 11.32 -35.22 9.41
C VAL A 500 11.16 -33.71 9.48
N GLN A 501 12.22 -33.00 9.16
CA GLN A 501 12.22 -31.53 9.11
C GLN A 501 12.42 -31.06 7.67
N PHE A 502 11.69 -30.05 7.24
CA PHE A 502 11.83 -29.45 5.92
C PHE A 502 11.25 -28.03 5.90
N ALA A 503 11.61 -27.26 4.88
CA ALA A 503 11.02 -25.96 4.61
C ALA A 503 9.93 -26.08 3.52
N LEU A 504 8.74 -25.56 3.81
CA LEU A 504 7.67 -25.39 2.83
C LEU A 504 7.72 -23.96 2.30
N LEU A 505 7.94 -23.81 1.00
CA LEU A 505 8.12 -22.51 0.34
C LEU A 505 7.04 -22.27 -0.73
N LYS A 506 6.82 -20.99 -1.09
CA LYS A 506 5.92 -20.58 -2.18
C LYS A 506 4.44 -20.96 -2.01
N VAL A 507 4.02 -21.27 -0.81
CA VAL A 507 2.61 -21.53 -0.48
C VAL A 507 1.99 -20.21 -0.01
N ILE A 508 0.89 -19.79 -0.63
CA ILE A 508 0.19 -18.54 -0.32
C ILE A 508 -0.83 -18.73 0.80
N GLU A 509 -1.49 -19.87 0.81
CA GLU A 509 -2.49 -20.27 1.80
C GLU A 509 -2.12 -21.62 2.39
N ASP A 510 -2.67 -21.94 3.57
CA ASP A 510 -2.49 -23.23 4.21
C ASP A 510 -2.95 -24.36 3.29
N ARG A 511 -2.08 -25.34 3.08
CA ARG A 511 -2.33 -26.47 2.20
C ARG A 511 -2.30 -27.79 2.96
N PRO A 512 -3.10 -28.80 2.58
CA PRO A 512 -2.99 -30.13 3.14
C PRO A 512 -1.57 -30.67 2.99
N LEU A 513 -0.97 -31.04 4.11
CA LEU A 513 0.40 -31.54 4.20
C LEU A 513 0.39 -32.88 4.93
N ASN A 514 0.93 -33.90 4.28
CA ASN A 514 0.99 -35.23 4.81
C ASN A 514 2.42 -35.81 4.76
N VAL A 515 2.81 -36.47 5.84
CA VAL A 515 4.00 -37.33 5.88
C VAL A 515 3.51 -38.76 6.03
N GLU A 516 3.71 -39.56 5.01
CA GLU A 516 3.16 -40.91 4.90
C GLU A 516 4.28 -41.95 4.89
N ILE A 517 4.10 -43.05 5.62
CA ILE A 517 5.09 -44.14 5.69
C ILE A 517 4.50 -45.40 5.03
N PHE A 518 5.24 -45.93 4.07
CA PHE A 518 4.85 -47.12 3.32
C PHE A 518 5.89 -48.25 3.52
N ASP A 519 5.42 -49.46 3.48
CA ASP A 519 6.29 -50.61 3.30
C ASP A 519 6.72 -50.79 1.84
N LEU A 520 7.64 -51.68 1.55
CA LEU A 520 8.11 -51.94 0.18
C LEU A 520 7.05 -52.55 -0.74
N SER A 521 5.92 -53.02 -0.20
CA SER A 521 4.78 -53.48 -1.00
C SER A 521 3.88 -52.35 -1.46
N GLY A 522 4.13 -51.14 -0.98
CA GLY A 522 3.31 -49.97 -1.25
C GLY A 522 2.11 -49.80 -0.32
N SER A 523 2.06 -50.58 0.77
CA SER A 523 1.01 -50.45 1.79
C SER A 523 1.38 -49.36 2.77
N MET A 524 0.47 -48.39 3.01
CA MET A 524 0.67 -47.36 4.03
C MET A 524 0.60 -47.98 5.42
N VAL A 525 1.69 -47.91 6.17
CA VAL A 525 1.81 -48.47 7.52
C VAL A 525 1.67 -47.43 8.61
N GLY A 526 1.94 -46.13 8.31
CA GLY A 526 1.85 -45.08 9.31
C GLY A 526 1.80 -43.68 8.70
N ARG A 527 1.61 -42.70 9.58
CA ARG A 527 1.70 -41.28 9.24
C ARG A 527 2.55 -40.54 10.25
N GLY A 528 3.32 -39.58 9.79
CA GLY A 528 3.98 -38.63 10.67
C GLY A 528 2.98 -37.76 11.40
N SER A 529 3.21 -37.51 12.67
CA SER A 529 2.46 -36.54 13.47
C SER A 529 3.20 -35.20 13.48
N GLY A 530 2.51 -34.12 13.10
CA GLY A 530 3.02 -32.74 13.13
C GLY A 530 2.12 -31.81 13.94
N LYS A 531 2.57 -30.58 14.13
CA LYS A 531 1.78 -29.56 14.86
C LYS A 531 0.47 -29.21 14.17
N SER A 532 0.39 -29.38 12.86
CA SER A 532 -0.80 -29.11 12.06
C SER A 532 -0.87 -30.05 10.87
N ALA A 533 -2.09 -30.43 10.49
CA ALA A 533 -2.36 -31.17 9.25
C ALA A 533 -2.35 -30.24 8.01
N LEU A 534 -2.33 -28.92 8.22
CA LEU A 534 -2.21 -27.91 7.17
C LEU A 534 -0.79 -27.36 7.19
N GLY A 535 -0.13 -27.39 6.04
CA GLY A 535 1.19 -26.82 5.84
C GLY A 535 1.10 -25.33 5.62
N MET A 536 1.61 -24.56 6.57
CA MET A 536 1.92 -23.14 6.41
C MET A 536 3.30 -22.99 5.76
N VAL A 537 3.52 -21.89 5.06
CA VAL A 537 4.87 -21.52 4.60
C VAL A 537 5.82 -21.44 5.80
N GLY A 538 7.01 -22.03 5.67
CA GLY A 538 8.03 -22.03 6.72
C GLY A 538 8.53 -23.41 7.09
N ALA A 539 9.24 -23.50 8.22
CA ALA A 539 9.80 -24.74 8.74
C ALA A 539 8.69 -25.67 9.25
N GLN A 540 8.73 -26.90 8.80
CA GLN A 540 7.80 -27.96 9.17
C GLN A 540 8.57 -29.08 9.89
N GLU A 541 7.93 -29.69 10.89
CA GLU A 541 8.48 -30.83 11.63
C GLU A 541 7.40 -31.85 11.87
N PHE A 542 7.70 -33.09 11.52
CA PHE A 542 6.87 -34.27 11.75
C PHE A 542 7.69 -35.34 12.44
N SER A 543 7.04 -36.14 13.29
CA SER A 543 7.65 -37.32 13.89
C SER A 543 6.83 -38.57 13.63
N TRP A 544 7.50 -39.72 13.55
CA TRP A 544 6.90 -41.05 13.49
C TRP A 544 7.64 -42.00 14.42
N ASP A 545 6.90 -42.65 15.31
CA ASP A 545 7.40 -43.51 16.40
C ASP A 545 7.65 -44.98 16.00
N GLY A 546 7.66 -45.29 14.71
CA GLY A 546 7.87 -46.62 14.22
C GLY A 546 6.68 -47.57 14.43
N ARG A 547 5.46 -47.03 14.68
CA ARG A 547 4.25 -47.84 14.88
C ARG A 547 3.32 -47.76 13.67
N ASP A 548 2.60 -48.88 13.48
CA ASP A 548 1.52 -48.94 12.49
C ASP A 548 0.20 -48.36 13.05
N PHE A 549 -0.83 -48.33 12.21
CA PHE A 549 -2.16 -47.82 12.60
C PHE A 549 -2.84 -48.63 13.73
N SER A 550 -2.37 -49.84 14.03
CA SER A 550 -2.84 -50.62 15.17
C SER A 550 -2.11 -50.30 16.47
N GLY A 551 -1.05 -49.48 16.40
CA GLY A 551 -0.16 -49.16 17.52
C GLY A 551 0.94 -50.18 17.74
N ALA A 552 1.06 -51.20 16.87
CA ALA A 552 2.13 -52.18 16.95
C ALA A 552 3.40 -51.66 16.27
N LEU A 553 4.58 -52.01 16.80
CA LEU A 553 5.84 -51.69 16.13
C LEU A 553 5.91 -52.41 14.78
N VAL A 554 6.31 -51.67 13.74
CA VAL A 554 6.45 -52.24 12.39
C VAL A 554 7.65 -53.19 12.34
N PRO A 555 7.66 -54.23 11.51
CA PRO A 555 8.80 -55.14 11.39
C PRO A 555 10.10 -54.40 11.02
N PRO A 556 11.28 -54.88 11.49
CA PRO A 556 12.56 -54.35 11.04
C PRO A 556 12.67 -54.45 9.51
N GLY A 557 13.12 -53.34 8.88
CA GLY A 557 13.21 -53.31 7.43
C GLY A 557 13.31 -51.89 6.85
N MET A 558 13.23 -51.82 5.53
CA MET A 558 13.20 -50.53 4.81
C MET A 558 11.76 -50.09 4.62
N TYR A 559 11.54 -48.80 4.83
CA TYR A 559 10.28 -48.11 4.63
C TYR A 559 10.46 -46.88 3.76
N ILE A 560 9.40 -46.47 3.10
CA ILE A 560 9.36 -45.26 2.25
C ILE A 560 8.64 -44.19 3.04
N CYS A 561 9.32 -43.09 3.31
CA CYS A 561 8.73 -41.86 3.81
C CYS A 561 8.39 -40.97 2.63
N ARG A 562 7.12 -40.61 2.46
CA ARG A 562 6.61 -39.73 1.41
C ARG A 562 6.05 -38.48 2.05
N ILE A 563 6.57 -37.33 1.63
CA ILE A 563 6.06 -36.00 2.01
C ILE A 563 5.22 -35.53 0.86
N VAL A 564 3.96 -35.14 1.09
CA VAL A 564 3.02 -34.68 0.07
C VAL A 564 2.42 -33.35 0.47
N VAL A 565 2.48 -32.39 -0.43
CA VAL A 565 1.80 -31.09 -0.33
C VAL A 565 0.82 -30.98 -1.48
N GLU A 566 -0.46 -30.82 -1.18
CA GLU A 566 -1.49 -30.61 -2.18
C GLU A 566 -1.44 -29.15 -2.67
N ALA A 567 -1.23 -28.91 -3.95
CA ALA A 567 -1.15 -27.59 -4.55
C ALA A 567 -2.06 -27.45 -5.77
N ASP A 568 -2.49 -26.22 -6.09
CA ASP A 568 -3.43 -25.94 -7.18
C ASP A 568 -2.93 -26.36 -8.57
N GLN A 569 -1.62 -26.45 -8.75
CA GLN A 569 -0.99 -26.86 -10.03
C GLN A 569 -0.56 -28.34 -10.05
N GLY A 570 -1.02 -29.13 -9.09
CA GLY A 570 -0.66 -30.54 -8.89
C GLY A 570 0.17 -30.73 -7.62
N ASP A 571 0.05 -31.92 -7.03
CA ASP A 571 0.72 -32.25 -5.79
C ASP A 571 2.24 -32.21 -5.94
N SER A 572 2.91 -31.62 -4.96
CA SER A 572 4.36 -31.71 -4.81
C SER A 572 4.69 -32.84 -3.85
N GLU A 573 5.51 -33.78 -4.30
CA GLU A 573 5.90 -34.92 -3.47
C GLU A 573 7.42 -35.10 -3.39
N LEU A 574 7.87 -35.56 -2.25
CA LEU A 574 9.25 -35.96 -2.02
C LEU A 574 9.30 -37.29 -1.30
N VAL A 575 10.13 -38.20 -1.80
CA VAL A 575 10.26 -39.57 -1.27
C VAL A 575 11.65 -39.80 -0.70
N ARG A 576 11.73 -40.40 0.47
CA ARG A 576 12.97 -40.79 1.13
C ARG A 576 12.83 -42.22 1.72
N ILE A 577 13.96 -42.86 1.94
CA ILE A 577 14.01 -44.19 2.56
C ILE A 577 14.42 -44.03 4.02
N VAL A 578 13.74 -44.74 4.90
CA VAL A 578 14.08 -44.90 6.31
C VAL A 578 14.20 -46.37 6.67
N ASN A 579 15.17 -46.71 7.48
CA ASN A 579 15.38 -48.09 7.98
C ASN A 579 14.90 -48.20 9.43
N VAL A 580 14.19 -49.24 9.75
CA VAL A 580 13.77 -49.58 11.11
C VAL A 580 14.57 -50.78 11.56
N ALA A 581 15.21 -50.70 12.72
CA ALA A 581 15.96 -51.76 13.38
C ALA A 581 15.63 -51.77 14.88
N TYR A 582 15.87 -52.90 15.57
CA TYR A 582 15.69 -53.03 17.01
C TYR A 582 16.96 -53.49 17.68
#